data_bf84f7a71ed2318b55e9a7a0809e10d8
#
_entry.id   bf84f7a71ed2318b55e9a7a0809e10d8
#
_cell.length_a   1.000
_cell.length_b   1.000
_cell.length_c   1.000
_cell.angle_alpha   90.00
_cell.angle_beta   90.00
_cell.angle_gamma   90.00
#
_symmetry.space_group_name_H-M   'P 1'
#
loop_
_entity.id
_entity.type
_entity.pdbx_description
1 polymer ?
#
loop_
_entity_poly.entity_id
_entity_poly.type
_entity_poly.pdbx_seq_one_letter_code
_entity_poly.pdbx_strand_id
1 'polypeptide(L)'
;MRLQKKQTYDIFLSYRRSEGKLLARLLKESLENQGYRVFLDMDELLDGVFDERVLKAIESAPIFLLLMTPHVCDRCSQEKDWVRMEIEYAIHSQKNIIPINPDNRFKRFAPNLPAHLHKVLAVHQYSVIDTGQLYQESVAKLIRERIKPTIKHNILKKYYRWLPFIGQVS
;
A
#
# COMPACT_ATOMS: atom_id res chain seq x y z
N MET A 1 3.14 30.26 -16.35
CA MET A 1 3.52 29.38 -15.24
C MET A 1 2.60 28.15 -15.26
N ARG A 2 3.06 27.03 -15.83
CA ARG A 2 2.26 25.79 -15.86
C ARG A 2 2.22 25.23 -14.44
N LEU A 3 1.07 25.26 -13.79
CA LEU A 3 0.83 24.51 -12.55
C LEU A 3 1.09 23.03 -12.85
N GLN A 4 2.19 22.49 -12.34
CA GLN A 4 2.42 21.05 -12.39
C GLN A 4 1.26 20.37 -11.66
N LYS A 5 0.43 19.65 -12.40
CA LYS A 5 -0.70 18.89 -11.85
C LYS A 5 -0.09 17.90 -10.85
N LYS A 6 -0.37 18.08 -9.56
CA LYS A 6 0.15 17.21 -8.50
C LYS A 6 -0.25 15.77 -8.85
N GLN A 7 0.72 14.93 -9.17
CA GLN A 7 0.46 13.53 -9.49
C GLN A 7 -0.08 12.85 -8.22
N THR A 8 -1.30 12.34 -8.29
CA THR A 8 -1.96 11.69 -7.16
C THR A 8 -2.19 10.22 -7.49
N TYR A 9 -2.00 9.35 -6.49
CA TYR A 9 -2.22 7.93 -6.59
C TYR A 9 -3.40 7.49 -5.72
N ASP A 10 -4.04 6.41 -6.12
CA ASP A 10 -5.10 5.77 -5.32
C ASP A 10 -4.51 4.67 -4.44
N ILE A 11 -3.44 4.04 -4.91
CA ILE A 11 -2.78 2.91 -4.30
C ILE A 11 -1.26 3.09 -4.39
N PHE A 12 -0.57 2.87 -3.27
CA PHE A 12 0.87 2.63 -3.21
C PHE A 12 1.11 1.13 -3.01
N LEU A 13 1.90 0.50 -3.87
CA LEU A 13 2.22 -0.92 -3.78
C LEU A 13 3.67 -1.12 -3.35
N SER A 14 3.84 -1.59 -2.12
CA SER A 14 5.14 -1.93 -1.51
C SER A 14 5.43 -3.42 -1.64
N TYR A 15 6.66 -3.77 -1.94
CA TYR A 15 7.09 -5.15 -2.13
C TYR A 15 8.58 -5.34 -1.93
N ARG A 16 9.01 -6.56 -1.63
CA ARG A 16 10.42 -6.94 -1.61
C ARG A 16 10.87 -7.27 -3.04
N ARG A 17 11.79 -6.47 -3.60
CA ARG A 17 12.22 -6.59 -5.00
C ARG A 17 12.78 -7.95 -5.38
N SER A 18 13.52 -8.59 -4.47
CA SER A 18 14.12 -9.91 -4.71
C SER A 18 13.11 -11.02 -4.97
N GLU A 19 11.86 -10.88 -4.52
CA GLU A 19 10.86 -11.95 -4.60
C GLU A 19 9.56 -11.52 -5.27
N GLY A 20 9.17 -10.27 -5.11
CA GLY A 20 7.83 -9.80 -5.48
C GLY A 20 7.71 -9.08 -6.81
N LYS A 21 8.80 -8.85 -7.55
CA LYS A 21 8.84 -7.93 -8.71
C LYS A 21 7.81 -8.27 -9.80
N LEU A 22 7.72 -9.53 -10.22
CA LEU A 22 6.80 -9.95 -11.28
C LEU A 22 5.34 -9.82 -10.82
N LEU A 23 5.04 -10.31 -9.62
CA LEU A 23 3.68 -10.26 -9.10
C LEU A 23 3.24 -8.82 -8.80
N ALA A 24 4.15 -7.97 -8.30
CA ALA A 24 3.86 -6.55 -8.09
C ALA A 24 3.51 -5.83 -9.41
N ARG A 25 4.23 -6.12 -10.49
CA ARG A 25 3.93 -5.59 -11.84
C ARG A 25 2.57 -6.07 -12.35
N LEU A 26 2.31 -7.37 -12.25
CA LEU A 26 1.05 -7.97 -12.67
C LEU A 26 -0.13 -7.39 -11.89
N LEU A 27 0.03 -7.23 -10.57
CA LEU A 27 -1.00 -6.66 -9.72
C LEU A 27 -1.24 -5.17 -10.04
N LYS A 28 -0.16 -4.41 -10.28
CA LYS A 28 -0.27 -3.01 -10.73
C LYS A 28 -1.08 -2.92 -12.03
N GLU A 29 -0.70 -3.68 -13.04
CA GLU A 29 -1.40 -3.71 -14.33
C GLU A 29 -2.88 -4.07 -14.17
N SER A 30 -3.17 -5.11 -13.38
CA SER A 30 -4.54 -5.54 -13.12
C SER A 30 -5.38 -4.45 -12.44
N LEU A 31 -4.81 -3.72 -11.49
CA LEU A 31 -5.48 -2.63 -10.80
C LEU A 31 -5.63 -1.40 -11.71
N GLU A 32 -4.64 -1.09 -12.52
CA GLU A 32 -4.71 0.02 -13.49
C GLU A 32 -5.75 -0.24 -14.57
N ASN A 33 -5.90 -1.47 -15.04
CA ASN A 33 -6.97 -1.88 -15.96
C ASN A 33 -8.38 -1.71 -15.35
N GLN A 34 -8.48 -1.64 -14.02
CA GLN A 34 -9.72 -1.34 -13.30
C GLN A 34 -9.88 0.15 -12.96
N GLY A 35 -9.00 1.00 -13.49
CA GLY A 35 -9.08 2.46 -13.38
C GLY A 35 -8.39 3.06 -12.16
N TYR A 36 -7.65 2.29 -11.36
CA TYR A 36 -6.87 2.81 -10.23
C TYR A 36 -5.52 3.35 -10.69
N ARG A 37 -5.05 4.42 -10.06
CA ARG A 37 -3.71 4.96 -10.26
C ARG A 37 -2.78 4.32 -9.22
N VAL A 38 -1.88 3.46 -9.67
CA VAL A 38 -1.01 2.68 -8.78
C VAL A 38 0.43 3.16 -8.87
N PHE A 39 1.01 3.55 -7.74
CA PHE A 39 2.44 3.75 -7.63
C PHE A 39 3.14 2.44 -7.29
N LEU A 40 4.14 2.12 -8.06
CA LEU A 40 5.06 1.01 -7.84
C LEU A 40 6.47 1.53 -8.07
N ASP A 41 7.30 1.54 -7.02
CA ASP A 41 8.69 1.95 -7.18
C ASP A 41 9.48 0.83 -7.86
N MET A 42 9.86 1.08 -9.11
CA MET A 42 10.62 0.14 -9.94
C MET A 42 12.07 0.56 -10.12
N ASP A 43 12.43 1.77 -9.77
CA ASP A 43 13.76 2.29 -9.96
C ASP A 43 14.71 1.72 -8.91
N GLU A 44 15.86 1.26 -9.36
CA GLU A 44 16.99 0.94 -8.49
C GLU A 44 17.62 2.26 -8.08
N LEU A 45 17.15 2.83 -6.97
CA LEU A 45 17.84 3.96 -6.39
C LEU A 45 19.15 3.44 -5.78
N LEU A 46 20.22 3.73 -6.47
CA LEU A 46 21.57 3.67 -5.94
C LEU A 46 21.62 4.69 -4.79
N ASP A 47 22.17 4.25 -3.63
CA ASP A 47 22.63 5.13 -2.55
C ASP A 47 21.64 5.57 -1.45
N GLY A 48 20.72 4.71 -0.98
CA GLY A 48 20.21 4.84 0.40
C GLY A 48 19.48 6.15 0.76
N VAL A 49 19.25 7.04 -0.19
CA VAL A 49 18.46 8.26 -0.01
C VAL A 49 17.00 7.93 -0.30
N PHE A 50 16.16 8.04 0.74
CA PHE A 50 14.72 7.83 0.60
C PHE A 50 14.16 8.91 -0.32
N ASP A 51 13.71 8.52 -1.51
CA ASP A 51 13.32 9.44 -2.57
C ASP A 51 12.04 10.20 -2.20
N GLU A 52 12.08 11.50 -2.34
CA GLU A 52 10.95 12.39 -2.15
C GLU A 52 9.72 12.00 -3.01
N ARG A 53 9.93 11.37 -4.16
CA ARG A 53 8.87 10.84 -5.02
C ARG A 53 8.08 9.73 -4.32
N VAL A 54 8.80 8.83 -3.62
CA VAL A 54 8.19 7.72 -2.86
C VAL A 54 7.35 8.28 -1.72
N LEU A 55 7.89 9.24 -0.95
CA LEU A 55 7.14 9.92 0.11
C LEU A 55 5.87 10.57 -0.41
N LYS A 56 5.97 11.35 -1.46
CA LYS A 56 4.81 12.02 -2.10
C LYS A 56 3.79 11.03 -2.64
N ALA A 57 4.26 9.89 -3.17
CA ALA A 57 3.37 8.82 -3.63
C ALA A 57 2.59 8.20 -2.46
N ILE A 58 3.27 7.85 -1.37
CA ILE A 58 2.61 7.34 -0.15
C ILE A 58 1.64 8.39 0.40
N GLU A 59 2.04 9.66 0.49
CA GLU A 59 1.17 10.74 0.98
C GLU A 59 -0.10 10.89 0.15
N SER A 60 -0.02 10.78 -1.16
CA SER A 60 -1.16 10.94 -2.04
C SER A 60 -2.11 9.74 -2.04
N ALA A 61 -1.57 8.53 -1.84
CA ALA A 61 -2.32 7.29 -1.91
C ALA A 61 -3.06 7.00 -0.58
N PRO A 62 -4.39 6.87 -0.56
CA PRO A 62 -5.13 6.47 0.62
C PRO A 62 -4.89 5.01 1.01
N ILE A 63 -4.48 4.17 0.08
CA ILE A 63 -4.25 2.74 0.26
C ILE A 63 -2.76 2.43 0.11
N PHE A 64 -2.24 1.68 1.08
CA PHE A 64 -0.91 1.09 1.04
C PHE A 64 -1.05 -0.43 0.97
N LEU A 65 -0.82 -1.00 -0.22
CA LEU A 65 -0.77 -2.45 -0.40
C LEU A 65 0.63 -2.96 -0.08
N LEU A 66 0.73 -3.92 0.81
CA LEU A 66 2.00 -4.56 1.15
C LEU A 66 2.00 -6.01 0.66
N LEU A 67 2.86 -6.32 -0.31
CA LEU A 67 2.99 -7.66 -0.86
C LEU A 67 3.82 -8.53 0.10
N MET A 68 3.14 -9.40 0.83
CA MET A 68 3.70 -10.28 1.86
C MET A 68 4.30 -11.53 1.24
N THR A 69 5.45 -11.39 0.58
CA THR A 69 6.26 -12.54 0.20
C THR A 69 6.93 -13.16 1.45
N PRO A 70 7.37 -14.44 1.43
CA PRO A 70 7.92 -15.12 2.61
C PRO A 70 9.00 -14.33 3.35
N HIS A 71 9.86 -13.62 2.62
CA HIS A 71 11.01 -12.87 3.17
C HIS A 71 10.84 -11.34 3.11
N VAL A 72 9.62 -10.84 2.97
CA VAL A 72 9.35 -9.40 2.82
C VAL A 72 9.95 -8.57 3.96
N CYS A 73 9.90 -9.07 5.19
CA CYS A 73 10.34 -8.37 6.39
C CYS A 73 11.72 -8.82 6.92
N ASP A 74 12.43 -9.73 6.26
CA ASP A 74 13.69 -10.28 6.78
C ASP A 74 14.77 -9.21 7.06
N ARG A 75 14.75 -8.13 6.29
CA ARG A 75 15.69 -7.01 6.44
C ARG A 75 15.10 -5.82 7.21
N CYS A 76 13.87 -5.91 7.68
CA CYS A 76 13.19 -4.81 8.38
C CYS A 76 13.78 -4.52 9.78
N SER A 77 14.71 -5.31 10.28
CA SER A 77 15.53 -4.94 11.45
C SER A 77 16.51 -3.80 11.16
N GLN A 78 16.88 -3.61 9.90
CA GLN A 78 17.77 -2.54 9.46
C GLN A 78 16.97 -1.25 9.25
N GLU A 79 17.43 -0.15 9.87
CA GLU A 79 16.72 1.15 9.79
C GLU A 79 16.63 1.71 8.38
N LYS A 80 17.60 1.43 7.53
CA LYS A 80 17.66 1.89 6.14
C LYS A 80 17.06 0.89 5.14
N ASP A 81 16.34 -0.12 5.61
CA ASP A 81 15.63 -1.03 4.72
C ASP A 81 14.41 -0.34 4.09
N TRP A 82 14.32 -0.40 2.77
CA TRP A 82 13.28 0.31 2.00
C TRP A 82 11.87 -0.08 2.40
N VAL A 83 11.59 -1.38 2.50
CA VAL A 83 10.26 -1.87 2.87
C VAL A 83 9.89 -1.40 4.28
N ARG A 84 10.85 -1.42 5.21
CA ARG A 84 10.66 -0.86 6.55
C ARG A 84 10.30 0.62 6.49
N MET A 85 11.08 1.43 5.79
CA MET A 85 10.86 2.88 5.71
C MET A 85 9.50 3.20 5.08
N GLU A 86 9.11 2.49 4.03
CA GLU A 86 7.80 2.64 3.39
C GLU A 86 6.65 2.32 4.36
N ILE A 87 6.75 1.20 5.11
CA ILE A 87 5.75 0.81 6.10
C ILE A 87 5.66 1.84 7.23
N GLU A 88 6.80 2.27 7.79
CA GLU A 88 6.85 3.27 8.86
C GLU A 88 6.23 4.58 8.41
N TYR A 89 6.52 5.01 7.18
CA TYR A 89 5.94 6.23 6.63
C TYR A 89 4.44 6.10 6.36
N ALA A 90 3.98 4.94 5.90
CA ALA A 90 2.56 4.65 5.72
C ALA A 90 1.80 4.68 7.07
N ILE A 91 2.40 4.13 8.13
CA ILE A 91 1.85 4.19 9.49
C ILE A 91 1.76 5.64 9.97
N HIS A 92 2.87 6.40 9.86
CA HIS A 92 2.91 7.81 10.25
C HIS A 92 1.87 8.65 9.51
N SER A 93 1.70 8.39 8.22
CA SER A 93 0.73 9.07 7.36
C SER A 93 -0.70 8.51 7.45
N GLN A 94 -0.96 7.62 8.40
CA GLN A 94 -2.28 7.02 8.67
C GLN A 94 -2.95 6.39 7.43
N LYS A 95 -2.16 5.68 6.62
CA LYS A 95 -2.68 4.99 5.43
C LYS A 95 -3.44 3.73 5.80
N ASN A 96 -4.40 3.35 4.96
CA ASN A 96 -5.03 2.04 5.09
C ASN A 96 -4.08 0.97 4.54
N ILE A 97 -3.40 0.28 5.46
CA ILE A 97 -2.46 -0.79 5.11
C ILE A 97 -3.25 -2.07 4.86
N ILE A 98 -3.09 -2.63 3.66
CA ILE A 98 -3.72 -3.89 3.24
C ILE A 98 -2.61 -4.87 2.88
N PRO A 99 -2.27 -5.81 3.78
CA PRO A 99 -1.32 -6.86 3.46
C PRO A 99 -1.93 -7.87 2.48
N ILE A 100 -1.17 -8.20 1.45
CA ILE A 100 -1.53 -9.19 0.44
C ILE A 100 -0.62 -10.40 0.60
N ASN A 101 -1.19 -11.57 0.85
CA ASN A 101 -0.46 -12.82 1.02
C ASN A 101 -0.64 -13.72 -0.22
N PRO A 102 0.32 -13.71 -1.16
CA PRO A 102 0.25 -14.54 -2.35
C PRO A 102 0.23 -16.03 -2.00
N ASP A 103 -0.75 -16.74 -2.54
CA ASP A 103 -0.92 -18.20 -2.33
C ASP A 103 -0.88 -18.62 -0.87
N ASN A 104 -1.18 -17.69 0.04
CA ASN A 104 -1.06 -17.90 1.48
C ASN A 104 0.33 -18.41 1.91
N ARG A 105 1.39 -17.95 1.24
CA ARG A 105 2.76 -18.42 1.47
C ARG A 105 3.48 -17.73 2.62
N PHE A 106 3.11 -16.50 2.96
CA PHE A 106 3.62 -15.84 4.16
C PHE A 106 3.04 -16.50 5.40
N LYS A 107 3.88 -16.99 6.30
CA LYS A 107 3.47 -17.75 7.48
C LYS A 107 3.79 -17.08 8.81
N ARG A 108 4.89 -16.32 8.86
CA ARG A 108 5.36 -15.70 10.11
C ARG A 108 6.30 -14.53 9.82
N PHE A 109 6.33 -13.60 10.75
CA PHE A 109 7.30 -12.53 10.73
C PHE A 109 8.70 -13.04 11.12
N ALA A 110 9.73 -12.32 10.64
CA ALA A 110 11.09 -12.56 11.08
C ALA A 110 11.21 -12.30 12.59
N PRO A 111 12.00 -13.11 13.35
CA PRO A 111 12.11 -12.95 14.80
C PRO A 111 12.64 -11.59 15.24
N ASN A 112 13.42 -10.94 14.38
CA ASN A 112 14.05 -9.63 14.61
C ASN A 112 13.23 -8.45 14.03
N LEU A 113 11.96 -8.68 13.65
CA LEU A 113 11.08 -7.59 13.21
C LEU A 113 10.88 -6.60 14.35
N PRO A 114 11.09 -5.28 14.16
CA PRO A 114 10.84 -4.27 15.17
C PRO A 114 9.43 -4.38 15.77
N ALA A 115 9.32 -4.29 17.09
CA ALA A 115 8.06 -4.51 17.80
C ALA A 115 6.92 -3.58 17.34
N HIS A 116 7.23 -2.33 17.00
CA HIS A 116 6.23 -1.39 16.50
C HIS A 116 5.66 -1.81 15.14
N LEU A 117 6.47 -2.38 14.23
CA LEU A 117 6.01 -2.92 12.96
C LEU A 117 5.19 -4.19 13.17
N HIS A 118 5.68 -5.09 14.03
CA HIS A 118 4.96 -6.32 14.36
C HIS A 118 3.57 -6.01 14.91
N LYS A 119 3.46 -5.06 15.86
CA LYS A 119 2.19 -4.64 16.44
C LYS A 119 1.18 -4.17 15.39
N VAL A 120 1.62 -3.42 14.39
CA VAL A 120 0.73 -2.91 13.34
C VAL A 120 0.40 -3.99 12.33
N LEU A 121 1.40 -4.72 11.83
CA LEU A 121 1.18 -5.70 10.76
C LEU A 121 0.41 -6.94 11.24
N ALA A 122 0.60 -7.36 12.50
CA ALA A 122 -0.06 -8.55 13.05
C ALA A 122 -1.59 -8.41 13.23
N VAL A 123 -2.08 -7.18 13.36
CA VAL A 123 -3.53 -6.93 13.54
C VAL A 123 -4.29 -6.81 12.21
N HIS A 124 -3.59 -6.72 11.09
CA HIS A 124 -4.21 -6.59 9.79
C HIS A 124 -4.62 -7.95 9.23
N GLN A 125 -5.84 -8.02 8.73
CA GLN A 125 -6.30 -9.19 7.99
C GLN A 125 -5.66 -9.24 6.61
N TYR A 126 -5.01 -10.35 6.27
CA TYR A 126 -4.42 -10.55 4.96
C TYR A 126 -5.48 -10.79 3.89
N SER A 127 -5.24 -10.22 2.70
CA SER A 127 -5.97 -10.58 1.49
C SER A 127 -5.14 -11.60 0.71
N VAL A 128 -5.69 -12.77 0.46
CA VAL A 128 -5.00 -13.80 -0.32
C VAL A 128 -5.20 -13.52 -1.81
N ILE A 129 -4.11 -13.52 -2.57
CA ILE A 129 -4.11 -13.47 -4.03
C ILE A 129 -3.60 -14.82 -4.53
N ASP A 130 -4.44 -15.54 -5.26
CA ASP A 130 -4.04 -16.74 -5.99
C ASP A 130 -3.18 -16.34 -7.19
N THR A 131 -2.00 -16.96 -7.35
CA THR A 131 -1.09 -16.63 -8.47
C THR A 131 -1.30 -17.54 -9.68
N GLY A 132 -2.25 -18.45 -9.61
CA GLY A 132 -2.61 -19.41 -10.65
C GLY A 132 -3.95 -19.09 -11.32
N GLN A 133 -4.78 -20.11 -11.41
CA GLN A 133 -6.04 -20.08 -12.17
C GLN A 133 -7.07 -19.08 -11.62
N LEU A 134 -7.09 -18.84 -10.30
CA LEU A 134 -8.04 -17.95 -9.64
C LEU A 134 -7.49 -16.52 -9.47
N TYR A 135 -6.43 -16.16 -10.17
CA TYR A 135 -5.80 -14.84 -10.03
C TYR A 135 -6.81 -13.69 -10.22
N GLN A 136 -7.53 -13.70 -11.34
CA GLN A 136 -8.48 -12.62 -11.66
C GLN A 136 -9.62 -12.52 -10.64
N GLU A 137 -10.12 -13.65 -10.17
CA GLU A 137 -11.16 -13.69 -9.14
C GLU A 137 -10.66 -13.15 -7.80
N SER A 138 -9.44 -13.52 -7.42
CA SER A 138 -8.82 -13.04 -6.18
C SER A 138 -8.54 -11.54 -6.21
N VAL A 139 -8.10 -10.99 -7.35
CA VAL A 139 -7.96 -9.54 -7.57
C VAL A 139 -9.31 -8.84 -7.52
N ALA A 140 -10.34 -9.39 -8.17
CA ALA A 140 -11.69 -8.84 -8.13
C ALA A 140 -12.25 -8.83 -6.70
N LYS A 141 -11.97 -9.86 -5.91
CA LYS A 141 -12.33 -9.92 -4.48
C LYS A 141 -11.61 -8.85 -3.66
N LEU A 142 -10.29 -8.69 -3.85
CA LEU A 142 -9.51 -7.63 -3.20
C LEU A 142 -10.11 -6.25 -3.49
N ILE A 143 -10.44 -5.98 -4.74
CA ILE A 143 -11.05 -4.71 -5.16
C ILE A 143 -12.39 -4.51 -4.48
N ARG A 144 -13.28 -5.49 -4.54
CA ARG A 144 -14.65 -5.38 -4.00
C ARG A 144 -14.66 -5.21 -2.48
N GLU A 145 -13.83 -5.97 -1.76
CA GLU A 145 -13.92 -6.08 -0.31
C GLU A 145 -13.01 -5.11 0.43
N ARG A 146 -11.91 -4.66 -0.18
CA ARG A 146 -10.91 -3.85 0.50
C ARG A 146 -10.66 -2.50 -0.18
N ILE A 147 -10.48 -2.45 -1.49
CA ILE A 147 -10.10 -1.22 -2.19
C ILE A 147 -11.29 -0.28 -2.34
N LYS A 148 -12.38 -0.72 -2.96
CA LYS A 148 -13.57 0.12 -3.17
C LYS A 148 -14.13 0.74 -1.89
N PRO A 149 -14.32 -0.03 -0.79
CA PRO A 149 -14.83 0.54 0.45
C PRO A 149 -13.91 1.62 1.02
N THR A 150 -12.58 1.41 0.96
CA THR A 150 -11.60 2.38 1.44
C THR A 150 -11.63 3.67 0.63
N ILE A 151 -11.64 3.58 -0.69
CA ILE A 151 -11.72 4.76 -1.58
C ILE A 151 -13.01 5.53 -1.32
N LYS A 152 -14.16 4.84 -1.24
CA LYS A 152 -15.45 5.45 -0.94
C LYS A 152 -15.44 6.18 0.41
N HIS A 153 -14.92 5.54 1.44
CA HIS A 153 -14.80 6.14 2.78
C HIS A 153 -13.96 7.43 2.75
N ASN A 154 -12.82 7.41 2.08
CA ASN A 154 -11.94 8.57 1.99
C ASN A 154 -12.57 9.73 1.19
N ILE A 155 -13.33 9.44 0.14
CA ILE A 155 -14.10 10.45 -0.61
C ILE A 155 -15.14 11.10 0.30
N LEU A 156 -15.92 10.31 1.03
CA LEU A 156 -16.93 10.80 1.96
C LEU A 156 -16.30 11.64 3.08
N LYS A 157 -15.21 11.17 3.69
CA LYS A 157 -14.47 11.88 4.73
C LYS A 157 -13.95 13.24 4.24
N LYS A 158 -13.47 13.30 2.99
CA LYS A 158 -13.04 14.55 2.35
C LYS A 158 -14.23 15.48 2.11
N TYR A 159 -15.36 14.95 1.65
CA TYR A 159 -16.58 15.73 1.40
C TYR A 159 -17.13 16.34 2.69
N TYR A 160 -17.30 15.54 3.76
CA TYR A 160 -17.81 16.03 5.05
C TYR A 160 -16.88 17.06 5.72
N ARG A 161 -15.57 16.99 5.47
CA ARG A 161 -14.62 18.00 6.00
C ARG A 161 -14.82 19.37 5.37
N TRP A 162 -15.47 19.48 4.22
CA TRP A 162 -15.74 20.72 3.50
C TRP A 162 -17.19 21.21 3.64
N LEU A 163 -18.07 20.46 4.31
CA LEU A 163 -19.39 20.96 4.67
C LEU A 163 -19.21 22.03 5.76
N PRO A 164 -19.57 23.30 5.51
CA PRO A 164 -19.57 24.30 6.57
C PRO A 164 -20.55 23.84 7.65
N PHE A 165 -20.26 24.17 8.89
CA PHE A 165 -21.16 24.05 10.04
C PHE A 165 -22.51 24.70 9.70
N ILE A 166 -23.44 23.96 9.11
CA ILE A 166 -24.84 24.35 9.02
C ILE A 166 -25.47 23.83 10.31
N GLY A 167 -25.39 24.63 11.33
CA GLY A 167 -26.02 24.22 12.55
C GLY A 167 -25.76 25.20 13.69
N GLN A 168 -26.43 26.32 13.67
CA GLN A 168 -27.08 26.94 14.81
C GLN A 168 -27.66 28.26 14.33
N VAL A 169 -28.89 28.20 13.85
CA VAL A 169 -29.79 29.34 13.96
C VAL A 169 -30.86 28.91 14.92
N SER A 170 -30.79 29.50 16.08
CA SER A 170 -31.78 29.48 17.15
C SER A 170 -33.15 29.95 16.67
#